data_8a4d9b9d24841f16ef58099169698d49
#
_entry.id   8a4d9b9d24841f16ef58099169698d49
#
_cell.length_a   1.000
_cell.length_b   1.000
_cell.length_c   1.000
_cell.angle_alpha   90.00
_cell.angle_beta   90.00
_cell.angle_gamma   90.00
#
_symmetry.space_group_name_H-M   'P 1'
#
loop_
_entity.id
_entity.type
_entity.pdbx_description
1 polymer ?
#
loop_
_entity_poly.entity_id
_entity_poly.type
_entity_poly.pdbx_seq_one_letter_code
_entity_poly.pdbx_strand_id
1 'polypeptide(L)'
;MRRLSALPVSALALGLALAGCSSSETDTTATESSNTASETAPSEAPDPMVAQAAEEYQAYAVDQSNQLVVVVKTFTDAVRAGDLEAAQAAYAPSRVPWERIEPLAGLVEEIDGVVDSRVDDFAGVDDPEFTGWHRLEYLLFDQNTTEGGAEFADQLDADIATLNEQMPTLEVTPADVSVGAAELIEEVSEGKITGEEDRYSKTDLWDLNANIEGSQAAVDALTPALQEADPGLLEQIETGFAEINATLDPLRTSDGWVLYCTENDQFPSPRCPEVTVDQQTVDTLKAQLAGLSESVAQISGALNLQ
;
A
#
# COMPACT_ATOMS: atom_id res chain seq x y z
N MET A 1 4.35 46.78 7.31
CA MET A 1 5.08 47.36 6.17
C MET A 1 6.42 46.68 6.01
N ARG A 2 6.52 45.70 5.13
CA ARG A 2 7.79 45.28 4.47
C ARG A 2 7.40 44.61 3.17
N ARG A 3 8.15 44.93 2.13
CA ARG A 3 7.76 44.85 0.72
C ARG A 3 8.01 43.45 0.14
N LEU A 4 7.08 43.03 -0.72
CA LEU A 4 7.27 41.93 -1.69
C LEU A 4 8.40 42.27 -2.66
N SER A 5 9.24 41.28 -2.96
CA SER A 5 10.20 41.32 -4.07
C SER A 5 9.87 40.14 -4.99
N ALA A 6 9.35 40.46 -6.16
CA ALA A 6 9.16 39.53 -7.28
C ALA A 6 10.45 39.36 -8.06
N LEU A 7 10.78 38.14 -8.48
CA LEU A 7 11.85 37.83 -9.43
C LEU A 7 11.26 37.35 -10.76
N PRO A 8 11.86 37.73 -11.91
CA PRO A 8 11.26 37.53 -13.21
C PRO A 8 11.57 36.16 -13.84
N VAL A 9 10.57 35.62 -14.52
CA VAL A 9 10.67 34.43 -15.38
C VAL A 9 11.33 34.85 -16.70
N SER A 10 12.43 34.19 -17.07
CA SER A 10 13.08 34.33 -18.38
C SER A 10 12.60 33.22 -19.31
N ALA A 11 11.85 33.61 -20.32
CA ALA A 11 11.47 32.75 -21.45
C ALA A 11 12.61 32.71 -22.46
N LEU A 12 13.06 31.50 -22.80
CA LEU A 12 14.02 31.27 -23.89
C LEU A 12 13.26 30.73 -25.11
N ALA A 13 13.13 31.55 -26.15
CA ALA A 13 12.60 31.19 -27.44
C ALA A 13 13.74 30.68 -28.33
N LEU A 14 13.59 29.47 -28.90
CA LEU A 14 14.51 28.95 -29.92
C LEU A 14 13.79 28.93 -31.26
N GLY A 15 14.33 29.70 -32.22
CA GLY A 15 13.76 29.91 -33.53
C GLY A 15 13.99 28.74 -34.48
N LEU A 16 12.98 28.45 -35.32
CA LEU A 16 13.08 27.62 -36.52
C LEU A 16 13.66 28.43 -37.68
N ALA A 17 14.67 27.89 -38.34
CA ALA A 17 15.11 28.36 -39.67
C ALA A 17 14.54 27.44 -40.74
N LEU A 18 13.72 28.01 -41.62
CA LEU A 18 13.26 27.43 -42.88
C LEU A 18 14.25 27.82 -43.97
N ALA A 19 14.72 26.84 -44.75
CA ALA A 19 15.34 27.10 -46.04
C ALA A 19 14.67 26.21 -47.07
N GLY A 20 14.06 26.84 -48.04
CA GLY A 20 13.33 26.21 -49.13
C GLY A 20 14.10 26.14 -50.43
N CYS A 21 13.36 25.68 -51.46
CA CYS A 21 13.62 25.63 -52.92
C CYS A 21 14.33 24.36 -53.41
N SER A 22 13.90 23.67 -54.44
CA SER A 22 13.31 24.11 -55.73
C SER A 22 12.76 22.91 -56.48
N SER A 23 11.77 23.19 -57.31
CA SER A 23 11.02 22.40 -58.26
C SER A 23 11.84 21.60 -59.30
N SER A 24 11.32 20.43 -59.71
CA SER A 24 11.24 19.98 -61.12
C SER A 24 10.15 18.93 -61.27
N GLU A 25 9.23 19.18 -62.25
CA GLU A 25 8.22 18.26 -62.70
C GLU A 25 8.84 17.12 -63.53
N THR A 26 8.30 15.92 -63.43
CA THR A 26 7.65 15.18 -64.53
C THR A 26 7.34 13.71 -64.11
N ASP A 27 6.13 13.41 -64.42
CA ASP A 27 5.58 12.18 -65.02
C ASP A 27 5.09 11.02 -64.18
N THR A 28 3.88 10.76 -64.48
CA THR A 28 2.89 9.75 -64.14
C THR A 28 3.39 8.31 -64.04
N THR A 29 3.12 7.64 -62.96
CA THR A 29 2.63 6.25 -62.95
C THR A 29 1.85 5.95 -61.69
N ALA A 30 0.58 5.58 -61.84
CA ALA A 30 -0.26 5.10 -60.75
C ALA A 30 0.28 3.77 -60.20
N THR A 31 0.60 3.76 -58.93
CA THR A 31 0.79 2.51 -58.18
C THR A 31 -0.11 2.58 -56.96
N GLU A 32 -0.99 1.60 -56.91
CA GLU A 32 -1.95 1.38 -55.81
C GLU A 32 -1.24 1.41 -54.48
N SER A 33 -1.66 2.33 -53.63
CA SER A 33 -1.28 2.35 -52.22
C SER A 33 -2.05 1.24 -51.52
N SER A 34 -1.42 0.10 -51.33
CA SER A 34 -1.89 -0.92 -50.40
C SER A 34 -1.87 -0.33 -49.01
N ASN A 35 -3.05 -0.01 -48.52
CA ASN A 35 -3.32 0.32 -47.13
C ASN A 35 -3.05 -0.96 -46.32
N THR A 36 -1.83 -1.13 -45.82
CA THR A 36 -1.55 -2.11 -44.79
C THR A 36 -2.18 -1.56 -43.54
N ALA A 37 -3.41 -1.99 -43.26
CA ALA A 37 -3.97 -1.92 -41.94
C ALA A 37 -2.98 -2.67 -41.04
N SER A 38 -2.43 -1.96 -40.06
CA SER A 38 -1.72 -2.59 -38.96
C SER A 38 -2.76 -3.43 -38.24
N GLU A 39 -2.81 -4.74 -38.51
CA GLU A 39 -3.51 -5.69 -37.69
C GLU A 39 -2.80 -5.64 -36.32
N THR A 40 -3.49 -5.06 -35.34
CA THR A 40 -3.18 -5.27 -33.94
C THR A 40 -3.23 -6.78 -33.74
N ALA A 41 -2.11 -7.41 -33.43
CA ALA A 41 -2.07 -8.81 -33.07
C ALA A 41 -3.11 -9.05 -31.96
N PRO A 42 -3.87 -10.16 -31.99
CA PRO A 42 -4.75 -10.48 -30.88
C PRO A 42 -3.89 -10.54 -29.62
N SER A 43 -4.30 -9.85 -28.56
CA SER A 43 -3.73 -10.03 -27.24
C SER A 43 -3.79 -11.52 -26.93
N GLU A 44 -2.64 -12.14 -26.74
CA GLU A 44 -2.57 -13.55 -26.35
C GLU A 44 -3.29 -13.66 -25.01
N ALA A 45 -4.13 -14.69 -24.83
CA ALA A 45 -4.83 -14.89 -23.56
C ALA A 45 -3.76 -15.05 -22.46
N PRO A 46 -3.98 -14.49 -21.28
CA PRO A 46 -3.02 -14.60 -20.18
C PRO A 46 -2.71 -16.08 -19.90
N ASP A 47 -1.48 -16.35 -19.47
CA ASP A 47 -1.08 -17.69 -19.02
C ASP A 47 -2.09 -18.21 -17.99
N PRO A 48 -2.61 -19.43 -18.14
CA PRO A 48 -3.59 -19.99 -17.20
C PRO A 48 -3.11 -19.99 -15.74
N MET A 49 -1.82 -20.15 -15.46
CA MET A 49 -1.26 -20.11 -14.10
C MET A 49 -1.33 -18.70 -13.51
N VAL A 50 -1.08 -17.72 -14.34
CA VAL A 50 -1.15 -16.29 -13.92
C VAL A 50 -2.60 -15.88 -13.68
N ALA A 51 -3.53 -16.31 -14.54
CA ALA A 51 -4.97 -16.07 -14.32
C ALA A 51 -5.46 -16.74 -13.04
N GLN A 52 -5.03 -17.97 -12.75
CA GLN A 52 -5.35 -18.68 -11.52
C GLN A 52 -4.80 -17.95 -10.29
N ALA A 53 -3.59 -17.38 -10.36
CA ALA A 53 -2.98 -16.62 -9.27
C ALA A 53 -3.85 -15.44 -8.84
N ALA A 54 -4.43 -14.70 -9.79
CA ALA A 54 -5.34 -13.58 -9.48
C ALA A 54 -6.62 -14.07 -8.78
N GLU A 55 -7.19 -15.20 -9.22
CA GLU A 55 -8.35 -15.81 -8.57
C GLU A 55 -8.04 -16.27 -7.14
N GLU A 56 -6.87 -16.88 -6.92
CA GLU A 56 -6.40 -17.34 -5.60
C GLU A 56 -6.17 -16.16 -4.65
N TYR A 57 -5.52 -15.10 -5.14
CA TYR A 57 -5.29 -13.91 -4.32
C TYR A 57 -6.59 -13.16 -4.00
N GLN A 58 -7.52 -13.07 -4.96
CA GLN A 58 -8.85 -12.52 -4.69
C GLN A 58 -9.60 -13.33 -3.62
N ALA A 59 -9.51 -14.66 -3.67
CA ALA A 59 -10.13 -15.52 -2.65
C ALA A 59 -9.50 -15.29 -1.26
N TYR A 60 -8.17 -15.10 -1.18
CA TYR A 60 -7.48 -14.69 0.03
C TYR A 60 -7.98 -13.34 0.55
N ALA A 61 -8.11 -12.34 -0.32
CA ALA A 61 -8.60 -11.01 0.04
C ALA A 61 -10.06 -11.05 0.56
N VAL A 62 -10.91 -11.87 -0.05
CA VAL A 62 -12.28 -12.10 0.45
C VAL A 62 -12.27 -12.72 1.85
N ASP A 63 -11.38 -13.68 2.12
CA ASP A 63 -11.27 -14.28 3.46
C ASP A 63 -10.78 -13.26 4.50
N GLN A 64 -9.77 -12.44 4.16
CA GLN A 64 -9.31 -11.36 5.02
C GLN A 64 -10.40 -10.30 5.26
N SER A 65 -11.16 -9.91 4.24
CA SER A 65 -12.25 -8.93 4.41
C SER A 65 -13.37 -9.45 5.32
N ASN A 66 -13.67 -10.75 5.28
CA ASN A 66 -14.59 -11.38 6.23
C ASN A 66 -14.06 -11.37 7.68
N GLN A 67 -12.76 -11.60 7.87
CA GLN A 67 -12.13 -11.50 9.19
C GLN A 67 -12.12 -10.04 9.68
N LEU A 68 -11.86 -9.08 8.78
CA LEU A 68 -11.83 -7.66 9.06
C LEU A 68 -13.13 -7.18 9.72
N VAL A 69 -14.30 -7.55 9.17
CA VAL A 69 -15.61 -7.21 9.77
C VAL A 69 -15.70 -7.65 11.24
N VAL A 70 -15.17 -8.82 11.58
CA VAL A 70 -15.22 -9.36 12.94
C VAL A 70 -14.31 -8.61 13.91
N VAL A 71 -13.06 -8.33 13.49
CA VAL A 71 -12.09 -7.68 14.38
C VAL A 71 -12.38 -6.19 14.53
N VAL A 72 -12.82 -5.52 13.45
CA VAL A 72 -13.26 -4.12 13.50
C VAL A 72 -14.48 -3.98 14.41
N LYS A 73 -15.45 -4.88 14.31
CA LYS A 73 -16.60 -4.85 15.21
C LYS A 73 -16.20 -4.99 16.67
N THR A 74 -15.22 -5.82 17.00
CA THR A 74 -14.71 -5.96 18.37
C THR A 74 -14.11 -4.65 18.87
N PHE A 75 -13.35 -3.98 18.04
CA PHE A 75 -12.74 -2.68 18.32
C PHE A 75 -13.80 -1.58 18.51
N THR A 76 -14.70 -1.43 17.54
CA THR A 76 -15.73 -0.38 17.53
C THR A 76 -16.75 -0.58 18.65
N ASP A 77 -17.10 -1.83 19.02
CA ASP A 77 -17.96 -2.12 20.18
C ASP A 77 -17.32 -1.65 21.49
N ALA A 78 -15.99 -1.82 21.67
CA ALA A 78 -15.29 -1.32 22.83
C ALA A 78 -15.27 0.22 22.89
N VAL A 79 -15.08 0.89 21.75
CA VAL A 79 -15.18 2.36 21.65
C VAL A 79 -16.58 2.84 22.08
N ARG A 80 -17.64 2.23 21.53
CA ARG A 80 -19.04 2.59 21.86
C ARG A 80 -19.42 2.29 23.30
N ALA A 81 -18.81 1.26 23.88
CA ALA A 81 -19.02 0.93 25.30
C ALA A 81 -18.33 1.90 26.27
N GLY A 82 -17.43 2.76 25.78
CA GLY A 82 -16.63 3.63 26.61
C GLY A 82 -15.50 2.89 27.33
N ASP A 83 -15.17 1.67 26.89
CA ASP A 83 -14.10 0.84 27.47
C ASP A 83 -12.77 1.16 26.80
N LEU A 84 -12.08 2.17 27.35
CA LEU A 84 -10.83 2.67 26.78
C LEU A 84 -9.74 1.59 26.73
N GLU A 85 -9.62 0.77 27.76
CA GLU A 85 -8.59 -0.28 27.82
C GLU A 85 -8.84 -1.36 26.75
N ALA A 86 -10.09 -1.81 26.63
CA ALA A 86 -10.47 -2.78 25.60
C ALA A 86 -10.34 -2.19 24.18
N ALA A 87 -10.71 -0.91 23.97
CA ALA A 87 -10.56 -0.25 22.68
C ALA A 87 -9.10 -0.11 22.27
N GLN A 88 -8.22 0.32 23.20
CA GLN A 88 -6.78 0.41 22.96
C GLN A 88 -6.16 -0.97 22.65
N ALA A 89 -6.59 -2.02 23.37
CA ALA A 89 -6.10 -3.38 23.11
C ALA A 89 -6.56 -3.97 21.77
N ALA A 90 -7.75 -3.58 21.31
CA ALA A 90 -8.33 -4.08 20.07
C ALA A 90 -7.90 -3.28 18.81
N TYR A 91 -7.28 -2.10 18.96
CA TYR A 91 -6.92 -1.21 17.86
C TYR A 91 -6.01 -1.91 16.83
N ALA A 92 -4.79 -2.23 17.18
CA ALA A 92 -3.83 -2.85 16.26
C ALA A 92 -4.33 -4.18 15.67
N PRO A 93 -4.90 -5.14 16.46
CA PRO A 93 -5.50 -6.33 15.88
C PRO A 93 -6.63 -6.06 14.89
N SER A 94 -7.35 -4.93 15.01
CA SER A 94 -8.45 -4.60 14.10
C SER A 94 -7.98 -4.19 12.70
N ARG A 95 -6.73 -3.73 12.56
CA ARG A 95 -6.13 -3.31 11.30
C ARG A 95 -5.56 -4.48 10.50
N VAL A 96 -5.04 -5.52 11.18
CA VAL A 96 -4.26 -6.62 10.58
C VAL A 96 -4.86 -7.21 9.28
N PRO A 97 -6.17 -7.55 9.18
CA PRO A 97 -6.69 -8.08 7.92
C PRO A 97 -6.77 -7.03 6.80
N TRP A 98 -6.90 -5.73 7.13
CA TRP A 98 -6.82 -4.63 6.17
C TRP A 98 -5.41 -4.54 5.58
N GLU A 99 -4.41 -4.41 6.42
CA GLU A 99 -3.01 -4.32 6.04
C GLU A 99 -2.55 -5.52 5.17
N ARG A 100 -3.15 -6.70 5.37
CA ARG A 100 -2.89 -7.88 4.53
C ARG A 100 -3.48 -7.79 3.12
N ILE A 101 -4.53 -7.02 2.92
CA ILE A 101 -5.17 -6.85 1.61
C ILE A 101 -4.86 -5.51 0.95
N GLU A 102 -4.07 -4.69 1.59
CA GLU A 102 -3.64 -3.39 1.10
C GLU A 102 -2.93 -3.43 -0.28
N PRO A 103 -2.31 -4.56 -0.74
CA PRO A 103 -1.92 -4.66 -2.14
C PRO A 103 -3.06 -4.43 -3.15
N LEU A 104 -4.32 -4.51 -2.72
CA LEU A 104 -5.50 -4.20 -3.55
C LEU A 104 -6.11 -2.83 -3.23
N ALA A 105 -5.52 -2.00 -2.36
CA ALA A 105 -6.05 -0.70 -1.96
C ALA A 105 -6.33 0.21 -3.17
N GLY A 106 -5.47 0.18 -4.19
CA GLY A 106 -5.68 0.90 -5.44
C GLY A 106 -6.96 0.53 -6.20
N LEU A 107 -7.58 -0.61 -5.93
CA LEU A 107 -8.88 -1.00 -6.50
C LEU A 107 -10.08 -0.52 -5.67
N VAL A 108 -9.83 0.02 -4.48
CA VAL A 108 -10.84 0.48 -3.52
C VAL A 108 -10.48 1.84 -2.91
N GLU A 109 -9.81 2.71 -3.65
CA GLU A 109 -9.26 4.01 -3.22
C GLU A 109 -10.26 4.88 -2.42
N GLU A 110 -11.56 4.87 -2.78
CA GLU A 110 -12.57 5.64 -2.07
C GLU A 110 -12.77 5.13 -0.62
N ILE A 111 -12.66 3.82 -0.40
CA ILE A 111 -12.80 3.21 0.93
C ILE A 111 -11.50 3.38 1.70
N ASP A 112 -10.36 3.11 1.08
CA ASP A 112 -9.03 3.35 1.61
C ASP A 112 -8.92 4.78 2.19
N GLY A 113 -9.24 5.78 1.38
CA GLY A 113 -9.20 7.18 1.77
C GLY A 113 -10.07 7.58 2.96
N VAL A 114 -11.10 6.81 3.32
CA VAL A 114 -11.96 7.13 4.48
C VAL A 114 -11.67 6.26 5.70
N VAL A 115 -11.07 5.08 5.53
CA VAL A 115 -10.78 4.18 6.65
C VAL A 115 -9.37 4.30 7.18
N ASP A 116 -8.38 4.64 6.32
CA ASP A 116 -6.96 4.54 6.63
C ASP A 116 -6.14 5.83 6.43
N SER A 117 -6.73 6.90 5.88
CA SER A 117 -6.03 8.18 5.73
C SER A 117 -5.57 8.77 7.06
N ARG A 118 -4.35 9.27 7.08
CA ARG A 118 -3.71 9.86 8.24
C ARG A 118 -4.02 11.35 8.36
N VAL A 119 -3.82 11.92 9.54
CA VAL A 119 -4.09 13.35 9.80
C VAL A 119 -3.36 14.31 8.85
N ASP A 120 -2.26 13.88 8.24
CA ASP A 120 -1.48 14.69 7.30
C ASP A 120 -2.20 14.90 5.95
N ASP A 121 -3.15 14.04 5.62
CA ASP A 121 -3.98 14.13 4.42
C ASP A 121 -5.10 15.16 4.56
N PHE A 122 -5.28 15.72 5.78
CA PHE A 122 -6.33 16.64 6.15
C PHE A 122 -5.78 17.97 6.67
N ALA A 123 -6.67 18.92 6.96
CA ALA A 123 -6.28 20.20 7.57
C ALA A 123 -5.84 20.07 9.05
N GLY A 124 -5.88 18.86 9.60
CA GLY A 124 -5.49 18.52 10.97
C GLY A 124 -6.57 17.73 11.69
N VAL A 125 -6.34 17.48 13.00
CA VAL A 125 -7.21 16.62 13.82
C VAL A 125 -8.65 17.12 13.96
N ASP A 126 -8.92 18.39 13.71
CA ASP A 126 -10.27 18.98 13.79
C ASP A 126 -10.98 18.98 12.42
N ASP A 127 -10.37 18.44 11.38
CA ASP A 127 -10.99 18.33 10.06
C ASP A 127 -12.17 17.35 10.14
N PRO A 128 -13.38 17.73 9.69
CA PRO A 128 -14.54 16.86 9.74
C PRO A 128 -14.44 15.64 8.79
N GLU A 129 -13.55 15.69 7.80
CA GLU A 129 -13.31 14.58 6.87
C GLU A 129 -12.28 13.58 7.41
N PHE A 130 -11.54 13.92 8.49
CA PHE A 130 -10.65 13.01 9.17
C PHE A 130 -11.44 11.97 9.96
N THR A 131 -11.55 10.76 9.42
CA THR A 131 -12.33 9.61 9.92
C THR A 131 -11.46 8.36 10.05
N GLY A 132 -12.05 7.19 10.11
CA GLY A 132 -11.35 5.91 10.06
C GLY A 132 -10.57 5.55 11.32
N TRP A 133 -9.61 4.61 11.15
CA TRP A 133 -8.80 4.13 12.26
C TRP A 133 -7.94 5.21 12.90
N HIS A 134 -7.27 6.02 12.12
CA HIS A 134 -6.33 7.03 12.66
C HIS A 134 -7.03 8.16 13.40
N ARG A 135 -8.30 8.44 13.06
CA ARG A 135 -9.13 9.33 13.88
C ARG A 135 -9.43 8.72 15.25
N LEU A 136 -9.76 7.45 15.29
CA LEU A 136 -9.98 6.72 16.55
C LEU A 136 -8.68 6.53 17.31
N GLU A 137 -7.57 6.26 16.64
CA GLU A 137 -6.23 6.20 17.21
C GLU A 137 -5.88 7.48 17.98
N TYR A 138 -6.08 8.65 17.34
CA TYR A 138 -5.87 9.94 17.98
C TYR A 138 -6.68 10.08 19.28
N LEU A 139 -7.98 9.75 19.26
CA LEU A 139 -8.83 9.82 20.46
C LEU A 139 -8.34 8.88 21.57
N LEU A 140 -8.00 7.65 21.21
CA LEU A 140 -7.66 6.61 22.17
C LEU A 140 -6.26 6.79 22.78
N PHE A 141 -5.27 7.20 22.01
CA PHE A 141 -3.88 7.16 22.42
C PHE A 141 -3.26 8.54 22.68
N ASP A 142 -3.71 9.60 22.02
CA ASP A 142 -3.28 10.97 22.29
C ASP A 142 -4.20 11.63 23.32
N GLN A 143 -5.52 11.63 23.07
CA GLN A 143 -6.50 12.22 23.97
C GLN A 143 -6.87 11.31 25.16
N ASN A 144 -6.48 10.03 25.12
CA ASN A 144 -6.72 9.00 26.14
C ASN A 144 -8.22 8.91 26.54
N THR A 145 -9.11 8.89 25.55
CA THR A 145 -10.57 8.88 25.73
C THR A 145 -11.27 8.13 24.62
N THR A 146 -12.47 7.63 24.90
CA THR A 146 -13.45 7.13 23.92
C THR A 146 -14.53 8.16 23.65
N GLU A 147 -14.56 9.31 24.36
CA GLU A 147 -15.59 10.34 24.23
C GLU A 147 -15.54 10.95 22.81
N GLY A 148 -16.69 11.00 22.15
CA GLY A 148 -16.78 11.46 20.75
C GLY A 148 -16.38 10.39 19.70
N GLY A 149 -15.92 9.21 20.11
CA GLY A 149 -15.51 8.16 19.18
C GLY A 149 -16.64 7.33 18.58
N ALA A 150 -17.85 7.35 19.18
CA ALA A 150 -18.93 6.46 18.76
C ALA A 150 -19.38 6.69 17.30
N GLU A 151 -19.43 7.94 16.84
CA GLU A 151 -19.84 8.29 15.46
C GLU A 151 -18.78 7.81 14.45
N PHE A 152 -17.49 7.93 14.77
CA PHE A 152 -16.40 7.40 13.93
C PHE A 152 -16.37 5.87 13.93
N ALA A 153 -16.69 5.24 15.05
CA ALA A 153 -16.82 3.77 15.14
C ALA A 153 -17.99 3.26 14.29
N ASP A 154 -19.14 3.97 14.27
CA ASP A 154 -20.28 3.63 13.42
C ASP A 154 -19.95 3.80 11.93
N GLN A 155 -19.20 4.86 11.58
CA GLN A 155 -18.76 5.09 10.21
C GLN A 155 -17.79 4.01 9.75
N LEU A 156 -16.77 3.68 10.56
CA LEU A 156 -15.80 2.63 10.25
C LEU A 156 -16.49 1.26 10.02
N ASP A 157 -17.44 0.87 10.88
CA ASP A 157 -18.22 -0.36 10.69
C ASP A 157 -18.96 -0.35 9.33
N ALA A 158 -19.54 0.79 8.93
CA ALA A 158 -20.27 0.92 7.68
C ALA A 158 -19.35 0.84 6.45
N ASP A 159 -18.17 1.49 6.52
CA ASP A 159 -17.18 1.50 5.43
C ASP A 159 -16.57 0.10 5.25
N ILE A 160 -16.24 -0.59 6.34
CA ILE A 160 -15.74 -1.96 6.29
C ILE A 160 -16.81 -2.95 5.81
N ALA A 161 -18.09 -2.76 6.16
CA ALA A 161 -19.16 -3.57 5.59
C ALA A 161 -19.28 -3.36 4.07
N THR A 162 -19.12 -2.12 3.60
CA THR A 162 -19.12 -1.79 2.18
C THR A 162 -17.94 -2.44 1.45
N LEU A 163 -16.73 -2.37 2.02
CA LEU A 163 -15.55 -3.07 1.51
C LEU A 163 -15.81 -4.57 1.37
N ASN A 164 -16.33 -5.19 2.42
CA ASN A 164 -16.60 -6.64 2.44
C ASN A 164 -17.65 -7.05 1.39
N GLU A 165 -18.63 -6.20 1.09
CA GLU A 165 -19.61 -6.45 0.03
C GLU A 165 -19.00 -6.31 -1.37
N GLN A 166 -18.04 -5.41 -1.56
CA GLN A 166 -17.36 -5.14 -2.84
C GLN A 166 -16.29 -6.19 -3.16
N MET A 167 -15.54 -6.66 -2.16
CA MET A 167 -14.36 -7.52 -2.33
C MET A 167 -14.58 -8.73 -3.24
N PRO A 168 -15.71 -9.50 -3.13
CA PRO A 168 -15.96 -10.64 -4.02
C PRO A 168 -16.24 -10.27 -5.47
N THR A 169 -16.48 -8.99 -5.77
CA THR A 169 -16.87 -8.49 -7.09
C THR A 169 -15.77 -7.66 -7.76
N LEU A 170 -14.64 -7.44 -7.11
CA LEU A 170 -13.51 -6.76 -7.70
C LEU A 170 -12.96 -7.56 -8.88
N GLU A 171 -12.61 -6.87 -9.95
CA GLU A 171 -11.91 -7.45 -11.08
C GLU A 171 -10.39 -7.38 -10.81
N VAL A 172 -9.88 -8.37 -10.08
CA VAL A 172 -8.45 -8.47 -9.77
C VAL A 172 -7.73 -9.12 -10.95
N THR A 173 -6.79 -8.39 -11.54
CA THR A 173 -5.93 -8.90 -12.61
C THR A 173 -4.59 -9.41 -12.06
N PRO A 174 -3.87 -10.27 -12.78
CA PRO A 174 -2.52 -10.68 -12.37
C PRO A 174 -1.54 -9.50 -12.23
N ALA A 175 -1.74 -8.44 -13.01
CA ALA A 175 -0.94 -7.23 -12.89
C ALA A 175 -1.22 -6.51 -11.56
N ASP A 176 -2.48 -6.39 -11.16
CA ASP A 176 -2.85 -5.78 -9.87
C ASP A 176 -2.19 -6.53 -8.69
N VAL A 177 -2.15 -7.86 -8.74
CA VAL A 177 -1.51 -8.68 -7.69
C VAL A 177 -0.01 -8.40 -7.60
N SER A 178 0.71 -8.37 -8.72
CA SER A 178 2.17 -8.17 -8.72
C SER A 178 2.57 -6.73 -8.46
N VAL A 179 1.84 -5.76 -9.02
CA VAL A 179 2.10 -4.32 -8.85
C VAL A 179 1.76 -3.91 -7.43
N GLY A 180 0.58 -4.26 -6.93
CA GLY A 180 0.16 -3.91 -5.58
C GLY A 180 1.10 -4.48 -4.50
N ALA A 181 1.59 -5.72 -4.67
CA ALA A 181 2.59 -6.27 -3.75
C ALA A 181 3.91 -5.47 -3.77
N ALA A 182 4.36 -5.01 -4.93
CA ALA A 182 5.59 -4.23 -5.06
C ALA A 182 5.44 -2.83 -4.46
N GLU A 183 4.34 -2.14 -4.79
CA GLU A 183 4.01 -0.80 -4.31
C GLU A 183 3.88 -0.77 -2.78
N LEU A 184 3.20 -1.77 -2.21
CA LEU A 184 3.07 -1.86 -0.75
C LEU A 184 4.42 -2.07 -0.05
N ILE A 185 5.31 -2.94 -0.56
CA ILE A 185 6.64 -3.11 0.03
C ILE A 185 7.47 -1.82 -0.10
N GLU A 186 7.34 -1.08 -1.20
CA GLU A 186 7.97 0.22 -1.39
C GLU A 186 7.45 1.24 -0.36
N GLU A 187 6.13 1.33 -0.17
CA GLU A 187 5.49 2.20 0.82
C GLU A 187 5.99 1.88 2.24
N VAL A 188 6.02 0.60 2.61
CA VAL A 188 6.57 0.18 3.91
C VAL A 188 8.02 0.63 4.07
N SER A 189 8.85 0.51 3.02
CA SER A 189 10.26 0.85 3.07
C SER A 189 10.55 2.35 3.17
N GLU A 190 9.71 3.18 2.57
CA GLU A 190 9.90 4.63 2.48
C GLU A 190 9.11 5.41 3.55
N GLY A 191 7.85 5.01 3.79
CA GLY A 191 6.88 5.67 4.66
C GLY A 191 6.70 4.96 6.00
N LYS A 192 5.98 3.86 6.04
CA LYS A 192 5.52 3.21 7.27
C LYS A 192 6.66 2.87 8.25
N ILE A 193 7.85 2.51 7.76
CA ILE A 193 9.05 2.27 8.57
C ILE A 193 9.56 3.51 9.32
N THR A 194 9.04 4.70 9.07
CA THR A 194 9.39 5.92 9.81
C THR A 194 8.62 6.07 11.12
N GLY A 195 7.59 5.26 11.35
CA GLY A 195 6.67 5.34 12.49
C GLY A 195 5.56 6.37 12.28
N GLU A 196 5.25 6.70 11.01
CA GLU A 196 4.20 7.66 10.67
C GLU A 196 2.80 7.03 10.67
N GLU A 197 2.73 5.72 10.49
CA GLU A 197 1.48 4.98 10.37
C GLU A 197 0.68 5.09 11.68
N ASP A 198 1.18 4.47 12.71
CA ASP A 198 0.55 4.42 14.03
C ASP A 198 1.20 5.40 15.01
N ARG A 199 1.25 6.68 14.63
CA ARG A 199 2.01 7.72 15.34
C ARG A 199 1.60 7.95 16.79
N TYR A 200 0.35 7.65 17.15
CA TYR A 200 -0.15 7.84 18.51
C TYR A 200 -0.10 6.55 19.33
N SER A 201 -0.45 5.43 18.73
CA SER A 201 -0.48 4.11 19.36
C SER A 201 0.90 3.45 19.44
N LYS A 202 1.78 3.73 18.45
CA LYS A 202 3.09 3.10 18.26
C LYS A 202 3.00 1.60 17.98
N THR A 203 1.96 1.21 17.27
CA THR A 203 1.70 -0.20 16.93
C THR A 203 2.13 -0.56 15.50
N ASP A 204 2.89 0.28 14.82
CA ASP A 204 3.39 0.16 13.45
C ASP A 204 3.95 -1.24 13.07
N LEU A 205 4.50 -2.01 14.02
CA LEU A 205 5.00 -3.36 13.74
C LEU A 205 3.89 -4.37 13.44
N TRP A 206 2.65 -4.09 13.87
CA TRP A 206 1.49 -4.91 13.50
C TRP A 206 1.18 -4.75 12.03
N ASP A 207 1.16 -3.50 11.57
CA ASP A 207 0.83 -3.13 10.21
C ASP A 207 1.96 -3.54 9.26
N LEU A 208 3.20 -3.21 9.59
CA LEU A 208 4.37 -3.61 8.83
C LEU A 208 4.43 -5.13 8.62
N ASN A 209 4.23 -5.93 9.68
CA ASN A 209 4.21 -7.39 9.53
C ASN A 209 3.02 -7.87 8.68
N ALA A 210 1.85 -7.26 8.83
CA ALA A 210 0.67 -7.63 8.05
C ALA A 210 0.83 -7.27 6.56
N ASN A 211 1.45 -6.13 6.25
CA ASN A 211 1.80 -5.76 4.87
C ASN A 211 2.77 -6.77 4.23
N ILE A 212 3.79 -7.21 4.98
CA ILE A 212 4.72 -8.26 4.53
C ILE A 212 3.97 -9.58 4.29
N GLU A 213 3.08 -9.99 5.19
CA GLU A 213 2.26 -11.19 5.03
C GLU A 213 1.33 -11.10 3.80
N GLY A 214 0.70 -9.95 3.56
CA GLY A 214 -0.17 -9.70 2.41
C GLY A 214 0.58 -9.71 1.08
N SER A 215 1.73 -9.03 1.03
CA SER A 215 2.61 -9.04 -0.14
C SER A 215 3.18 -10.43 -0.41
N GLN A 216 3.54 -11.18 0.63
CA GLN A 216 3.98 -12.56 0.49
C GLN A 216 2.87 -13.45 -0.06
N ALA A 217 1.62 -13.30 0.42
CA ALA A 217 0.48 -14.07 -0.12
C ALA A 217 0.24 -13.79 -1.62
N ALA A 218 0.44 -12.55 -2.06
CA ALA A 218 0.37 -12.18 -3.48
C ALA A 218 1.46 -12.88 -4.31
N VAL A 219 2.70 -12.91 -3.81
CA VAL A 219 3.81 -13.62 -4.46
C VAL A 219 3.60 -15.13 -4.43
N ASP A 220 3.11 -15.69 -3.32
CA ASP A 220 2.83 -17.13 -3.18
C ASP A 220 1.82 -17.60 -4.23
N ALA A 221 0.79 -16.79 -4.53
CA ALA A 221 -0.16 -17.09 -5.61
C ALA A 221 0.52 -17.12 -7.00
N LEU A 222 1.51 -16.24 -7.23
CA LEU A 222 2.28 -16.17 -8.49
C LEU A 222 3.44 -17.17 -8.57
N THR A 223 3.77 -17.86 -7.46
CA THR A 223 4.91 -18.80 -7.38
C THR A 223 4.94 -19.87 -8.47
N PRO A 224 3.81 -20.53 -8.84
CA PRO A 224 3.84 -21.53 -9.90
C PRO A 224 4.31 -20.96 -11.25
N ALA A 225 3.86 -19.77 -11.62
CA ALA A 225 4.25 -19.09 -12.85
C ALA A 225 5.72 -18.61 -12.80
N LEU A 226 6.14 -18.03 -11.67
CA LEU A 226 7.52 -17.58 -11.45
C LEU A 226 8.51 -18.72 -11.47
N GLN A 227 8.14 -19.88 -10.91
CA GLN A 227 9.00 -21.07 -10.92
C GLN A 227 9.30 -21.56 -12.34
N GLU A 228 8.39 -21.36 -13.30
CA GLU A 228 8.61 -21.69 -14.70
C GLU A 228 9.35 -20.59 -15.46
N ALA A 229 9.00 -19.32 -15.19
CA ALA A 229 9.52 -18.18 -15.94
C ALA A 229 10.91 -17.74 -15.47
N ASP A 230 11.10 -17.56 -14.16
CA ASP A 230 12.37 -17.11 -13.56
C ASP A 230 12.53 -17.66 -12.13
N PRO A 231 12.99 -18.90 -11.97
CA PRO A 231 13.24 -19.50 -10.64
C PRO A 231 14.31 -18.77 -9.83
N GLY A 232 15.21 -18.02 -10.51
CA GLY A 232 16.24 -17.24 -9.81
C GLY A 232 15.67 -15.99 -9.15
N LEU A 233 14.74 -15.33 -9.80
CA LEU A 233 13.99 -14.21 -9.22
C LEU A 233 13.13 -14.69 -8.04
N LEU A 234 12.45 -15.82 -8.19
CA LEU A 234 11.66 -16.41 -7.10
C LEU A 234 12.53 -16.68 -5.86
N GLU A 235 13.72 -17.32 -6.01
CA GLU A 235 14.63 -17.58 -4.90
C GLU A 235 15.09 -16.28 -4.21
N GLN A 236 15.31 -15.19 -4.97
CA GLN A 236 15.68 -13.89 -4.40
C GLN A 236 14.53 -13.31 -3.56
N ILE A 237 13.29 -13.36 -4.06
CA ILE A 237 12.11 -12.86 -3.37
C ILE A 237 11.83 -13.65 -2.09
N GLU A 238 11.85 -14.99 -2.15
CA GLU A 238 11.66 -15.85 -0.98
C GLU A 238 12.73 -15.59 0.09
N THR A 239 13.99 -15.39 -0.34
CA THR A 239 15.09 -15.01 0.56
C THR A 239 14.83 -13.66 1.22
N GLY A 240 14.39 -12.67 0.46
CA GLY A 240 14.07 -11.33 0.99
C GLY A 240 12.99 -11.37 2.06
N PHE A 241 11.88 -12.06 1.83
CA PHE A 241 10.85 -12.27 2.86
C PHE A 241 11.39 -12.99 4.10
N ALA A 242 12.19 -14.03 3.92
CA ALA A 242 12.78 -14.77 5.04
C ALA A 242 13.73 -13.90 5.90
N GLU A 243 14.52 -13.04 5.26
CA GLU A 243 15.42 -12.12 5.96
C GLU A 243 14.66 -11.05 6.76
N ILE A 244 13.60 -10.46 6.19
CA ILE A 244 12.75 -9.49 6.89
C ILE A 244 12.08 -10.15 8.10
N ASN A 245 11.46 -11.32 7.91
CA ASN A 245 10.83 -12.06 8.99
C ASN A 245 11.83 -12.39 10.11
N ALA A 246 13.05 -12.80 9.77
CA ALA A 246 14.09 -13.07 10.76
C ALA A 246 14.53 -11.82 11.56
N THR A 247 14.45 -10.64 10.95
CA THR A 247 14.73 -9.36 11.61
C THR A 247 13.57 -8.91 12.50
N LEU A 248 12.32 -9.22 12.12
CA LEU A 248 11.12 -8.89 12.90
C LEU A 248 10.90 -9.84 14.08
N ASP A 249 11.20 -11.13 13.94
CA ASP A 249 10.90 -12.15 14.95
C ASP A 249 11.34 -11.81 16.38
N PRO A 250 12.53 -11.23 16.64
CA PRO A 250 12.95 -10.82 17.98
C PRO A 250 12.08 -9.73 18.63
N LEU A 251 11.28 -8.99 17.81
CA LEU A 251 10.40 -7.92 18.27
C LEU A 251 9.00 -8.42 18.66
N ARG A 252 8.72 -9.72 18.47
CA ARG A 252 7.46 -10.34 18.88
C ARG A 252 7.39 -10.48 20.41
N THR A 253 6.17 -10.34 20.90
CA THR A 253 5.82 -10.60 22.33
C THR A 253 4.77 -11.71 22.41
N SER A 254 4.35 -12.08 23.63
CA SER A 254 3.23 -13.01 23.83
C SER A 254 1.89 -12.48 23.29
N ASP A 255 1.75 -11.16 23.24
CA ASP A 255 0.49 -10.48 22.96
C ASP A 255 0.53 -9.71 21.62
N GLY A 256 1.57 -9.94 20.81
CA GLY A 256 1.76 -9.32 19.51
C GLY A 256 3.18 -8.81 19.31
N TRP A 257 3.39 -7.50 19.34
CA TRP A 257 4.67 -6.84 19.06
C TRP A 257 5.05 -5.88 20.19
N VAL A 258 6.37 -5.56 20.30
CA VAL A 258 6.80 -4.40 21.08
C VAL A 258 6.24 -3.13 20.45
N LEU A 259 6.09 -2.04 21.20
CA LEU A 259 5.77 -0.75 20.63
C LEU A 259 6.92 -0.29 19.71
N TYR A 260 6.61 0.39 18.63
CA TYR A 260 7.60 0.89 17.69
C TYR A 260 8.22 2.21 18.17
N CYS A 261 9.07 2.12 19.18
CA CYS A 261 9.76 3.25 19.79
C CYS A 261 11.22 3.28 19.30
N THR A 262 11.54 4.18 18.39
CA THR A 262 12.85 4.27 17.75
C THR A 262 13.68 5.44 18.29
N GLU A 263 15.01 5.44 18.04
CA GLU A 263 15.91 6.51 18.49
C GLU A 263 15.64 7.86 17.81
N ASN A 264 15.20 7.81 16.53
CA ASN A 264 14.97 8.99 15.70
C ASN A 264 13.49 9.14 15.34
N ASP A 265 12.61 8.83 16.30
CA ASP A 265 11.17 8.92 16.11
C ASP A 265 10.72 10.33 15.69
N GLN A 266 10.11 10.45 14.51
CA GLN A 266 9.59 11.72 13.98
C GLN A 266 8.30 12.15 14.70
N PHE A 267 7.61 11.19 15.35
CA PHE A 267 6.34 11.38 16.06
C PHE A 267 6.46 10.95 17.52
N PRO A 268 7.21 11.70 18.37
CA PRO A 268 7.45 11.31 19.76
C PRO A 268 6.15 11.12 20.52
N SER A 269 6.03 9.98 21.23
CA SER A 269 4.85 9.64 22.00
C SER A 269 5.23 9.38 23.46
N PRO A 270 4.39 9.77 24.44
CA PRO A 270 4.60 9.41 25.84
C PRO A 270 4.51 7.89 26.08
N ARG A 271 4.01 7.14 25.12
CA ARG A 271 4.02 5.66 25.13
C ARG A 271 5.41 5.06 24.92
N CYS A 272 6.36 5.86 24.45
CA CYS A 272 7.75 5.48 24.20
C CYS A 272 8.70 6.04 25.29
N PRO A 273 8.66 5.54 26.55
CA PRO A 273 9.59 5.99 27.59
C PRO A 273 11.02 5.51 27.35
N GLU A 274 11.19 4.49 26.52
CA GLU A 274 12.47 3.91 26.14
C GLU A 274 12.42 3.40 24.71
N VAL A 275 13.58 3.26 24.09
CA VAL A 275 13.73 2.69 22.74
C VAL A 275 13.49 1.18 22.83
N THR A 276 12.61 0.67 21.99
CA THR A 276 12.29 -0.76 21.87
C THR A 276 12.80 -1.37 20.58
N VAL A 277 12.98 -0.52 19.54
CA VAL A 277 13.56 -0.89 18.24
C VAL A 277 14.76 0.00 17.98
N ASP A 278 15.96 -0.56 18.03
CA ASP A 278 17.18 0.20 17.85
C ASP A 278 17.39 0.63 16.40
N GLN A 279 18.22 1.67 16.20
CA GLN A 279 18.46 2.23 14.87
C GLN A 279 19.08 1.22 13.90
N GLN A 280 19.89 0.28 14.39
CA GLN A 280 20.49 -0.75 13.54
C GLN A 280 19.40 -1.68 12.96
N THR A 281 18.41 -2.04 13.76
CA THR A 281 17.26 -2.84 13.32
C THR A 281 16.45 -2.09 12.26
N VAL A 282 16.14 -0.81 12.49
CA VAL A 282 15.44 0.05 11.52
C VAL A 282 16.22 0.15 10.19
N ASP A 283 17.52 0.42 10.25
CA ASP A 283 18.36 0.53 9.05
C ASP A 283 18.46 -0.80 8.30
N THR A 284 18.49 -1.94 9.03
CA THR A 284 18.48 -3.27 8.45
C THR A 284 17.17 -3.56 7.73
N LEU A 285 16.03 -3.30 8.39
CA LEU A 285 14.70 -3.46 7.78
C LEU A 285 14.55 -2.59 6.53
N LYS A 286 14.95 -1.33 6.56
CA LYS A 286 14.92 -0.44 5.38
C LYS A 286 15.71 -1.01 4.21
N ALA A 287 16.90 -1.53 4.45
CA ALA A 287 17.72 -2.09 3.39
C ALA A 287 17.12 -3.39 2.82
N GLN A 288 16.56 -4.24 3.68
CA GLN A 288 15.91 -5.48 3.29
C GLN A 288 14.62 -5.22 2.50
N LEU A 289 13.77 -4.29 2.97
CA LEU A 289 12.54 -3.88 2.30
C LEU A 289 12.82 -3.30 0.91
N ALA A 290 13.79 -2.39 0.79
CA ALA A 290 14.19 -1.82 -0.49
C ALA A 290 14.68 -2.89 -1.47
N GLY A 291 15.50 -3.85 -1.01
CA GLY A 291 15.96 -4.95 -1.85
C GLY A 291 14.84 -5.91 -2.26
N LEU A 292 13.87 -6.15 -1.38
CA LEU A 292 12.69 -6.97 -1.68
C LEU A 292 11.77 -6.24 -2.68
N SER A 293 11.50 -4.94 -2.50
CA SER A 293 10.70 -4.13 -3.43
C SER A 293 11.28 -4.18 -4.85
N GLU A 294 12.60 -3.98 -5.01
CA GLU A 294 13.29 -4.09 -6.31
C GLU A 294 13.10 -5.48 -6.95
N SER A 295 13.08 -6.54 -6.15
CA SER A 295 12.91 -7.90 -6.64
C SER A 295 11.46 -8.19 -7.03
N VAL A 296 10.48 -7.82 -6.18
CA VAL A 296 9.05 -8.01 -6.45
C VAL A 296 8.59 -7.20 -7.67
N ALA A 297 9.10 -5.98 -7.85
CA ALA A 297 8.81 -5.15 -9.03
C ALA A 297 9.20 -5.81 -10.36
N GLN A 298 10.12 -6.78 -10.37
CA GLN A 298 10.52 -7.50 -11.59
C GLN A 298 9.51 -8.59 -12.00
N ILE A 299 8.58 -8.98 -11.12
CA ILE A 299 7.58 -10.04 -11.39
C ILE A 299 6.77 -9.73 -12.64
N SER A 300 6.23 -8.50 -12.75
CA SER A 300 5.42 -8.08 -13.92
C SER A 300 6.19 -8.27 -15.24
N GLY A 301 7.49 -7.95 -15.25
CA GLY A 301 8.35 -8.15 -16.42
C GLY A 301 8.64 -9.62 -16.70
N ALA A 302 8.93 -10.41 -15.67
CA ALA A 302 9.24 -11.84 -15.79
C ALA A 302 8.04 -12.65 -16.31
N LEU A 303 6.82 -12.27 -15.89
CA LEU A 303 5.57 -12.94 -16.28
C LEU A 303 4.87 -12.27 -17.46
N ASN A 304 5.43 -11.21 -18.06
CA ASN A 304 4.85 -10.42 -19.15
C ASN A 304 3.44 -9.90 -18.82
N LEU A 305 3.19 -9.45 -17.60
CA LEU A 305 1.93 -8.88 -17.15
C LEU A 305 1.78 -7.45 -17.71
N GLN A 306 0.58 -7.11 -18.23
CA GLN A 306 0.26 -5.81 -18.82
C GLN A 306 -1.02 -5.23 -18.20
#